data_a0dd6366fc5dd004957e1b3561a9314c
#
_entry.id   a0dd6366fc5dd004957e1b3561a9314c
#
_cell.length_a   1.000
_cell.length_b   1.000
_cell.length_c   1.000
_cell.angle_alpha   90.00
_cell.angle_beta   90.00
_cell.angle_gamma   90.00
#
_symmetry.space_group_name_H-M   'P 1'
#
loop_
_entity.id
_entity.type
_entity.pdbx_description
1 polymer ?
#
loop_
_entity_poly.entity_id
_entity_poly.type
_entity_poly.pdbx_seq_one_letter_code
_entity_poly.pdbx_strand_id
1 'polypeptide(L)'
;MLHQKVDELNVTCPLPLYGTGSLIGAYCDSNNMVLVISLDAFNDNRSFNDFVNRQSQYKQILLQYFSESGIKSIEELLQLIVDLDGQLIYTIGSFDGSKRTKIVVRNDELKQMIDQFHTMTENQRLLLYLESNKTLDENTLPVELKPGVKLTGYTLDEANKTLFFEYDLDSMCDKQDELKDVLDEIPTQYFIPNSLSTIYMKSYEIKHRLHVKGHEKPLVMDASFVVYSAI
;
A
#
# COMPACT_ATOMS: atom_id res chain seq x y z
N MET A 1 9.33 12.43 26.31
CA MET A 1 9.34 11.15 25.59
C MET A 1 8.84 11.31 24.14
N LEU A 2 7.64 11.85 23.89
CA LEU A 2 7.17 12.09 22.50
C LEU A 2 8.08 13.07 21.73
N HIS A 3 8.45 14.21 22.31
CA HIS A 3 9.38 15.18 21.70
C HIS A 3 10.70 14.53 21.29
N GLN A 4 11.27 13.70 22.17
CA GLN A 4 12.52 13.02 21.85
C GLN A 4 12.39 12.08 20.62
N LYS A 5 11.30 11.33 20.51
CA LYS A 5 11.04 10.47 19.35
C LYS A 5 10.83 11.27 18.05
N VAL A 6 10.17 12.41 18.15
CA VAL A 6 10.02 13.35 17.05
C VAL A 6 11.37 13.93 16.62
N ASP A 7 12.22 14.30 17.58
CA ASP A 7 13.58 14.79 17.29
C ASP A 7 14.43 13.72 16.61
N GLU A 8 14.36 12.46 17.08
CA GLU A 8 15.02 11.31 16.44
C GLU A 8 14.57 11.12 15.00
N LEU A 9 13.26 11.23 14.72
CA LEU A 9 12.71 11.15 13.37
C LEU A 9 13.22 12.30 12.49
N ASN A 10 13.26 13.52 13.01
CA ASN A 10 13.72 14.69 12.27
C ASN A 10 15.18 14.63 11.84
N VAL A 11 16.03 13.89 12.57
CA VAL A 11 17.43 13.66 12.16
C VAL A 11 17.52 12.94 10.81
N THR A 12 16.52 12.11 10.50
CA THR A 12 16.47 11.33 9.24
C THR A 12 15.72 12.04 8.12
N CYS A 13 15.04 13.16 8.42
CA CYS A 13 14.28 13.91 7.42
C CYS A 13 15.20 14.84 6.59
N PRO A 14 14.87 15.10 5.30
CA PRO A 14 13.69 14.58 4.59
C PRO A 14 13.84 13.12 4.19
N LEU A 15 12.79 12.31 4.44
CA LEU A 15 12.72 10.91 4.00
C LEU A 15 11.91 10.81 2.70
N PRO A 16 12.48 10.24 1.64
CA PRO A 16 11.74 10.03 0.41
C PRO A 16 10.60 9.03 0.61
N LEU A 17 9.42 9.39 0.12
CA LEU A 17 8.23 8.52 0.05
C LEU A 17 8.13 8.00 -1.38
N TYR A 18 8.90 7.00 -1.70
CA TYR A 18 9.00 6.25 -2.96
C TYR A 18 8.16 6.81 -4.13
N GLY A 19 8.76 7.71 -4.94
CA GLY A 19 8.18 8.22 -6.19
C GLY A 19 6.99 9.17 -6.05
N THR A 20 6.56 9.49 -4.83
CA THR A 20 5.37 10.32 -4.60
C THR A 20 5.64 11.61 -3.83
N GLY A 21 6.83 11.77 -3.23
CA GLY A 21 7.16 12.94 -2.43
C GLY A 21 8.12 12.64 -1.29
N SER A 22 8.04 13.41 -0.21
CA SER A 22 8.92 13.28 0.95
C SER A 22 8.21 13.59 2.27
N LEU A 23 8.57 12.85 3.33
CA LEU A 23 8.34 13.28 4.70
C LEU A 23 9.37 14.37 5.03
N ILE A 24 8.90 15.59 5.15
CA ILE A 24 9.76 16.76 5.37
C ILE A 24 10.23 16.85 6.82
N GLY A 25 9.38 16.44 7.75
CA GLY A 25 9.68 16.43 9.18
C GLY A 25 8.45 16.18 10.04
N ALA A 26 8.66 16.25 11.33
CA ALA A 26 7.62 16.08 12.33
C ALA A 26 7.77 17.12 13.46
N TYR A 27 6.68 17.41 14.16
CA TYR A 27 6.70 18.20 15.38
C TYR A 27 5.58 17.80 16.34
N CYS A 28 5.73 18.18 17.60
CA CYS A 28 4.68 17.99 18.60
C CYS A 28 3.83 19.27 18.71
N ASP A 29 2.51 19.08 18.73
CA ASP A 29 1.54 20.11 19.11
C ASP A 29 0.78 19.59 20.33
N SER A 30 1.22 19.99 21.50
CA SER A 30 0.78 19.42 22.78
C SER A 30 1.05 17.91 22.83
N ASN A 31 0.02 17.08 22.98
CA ASN A 31 0.13 15.62 22.94
C ASN A 31 0.00 15.03 21.52
N ASN A 32 -0.22 15.88 20.52
CA ASN A 32 -0.37 15.42 19.16
C ASN A 32 0.99 15.34 18.45
N MET A 33 1.14 14.36 17.59
CA MET A 33 2.24 14.30 16.65
C MET A 33 1.77 14.78 15.28
N VAL A 34 2.50 15.73 14.71
CA VAL A 34 2.22 16.26 13.37
C VAL A 34 3.35 15.84 12.42
N LEU A 35 2.99 15.14 11.36
CA LEU A 35 3.88 14.79 10.25
C LEU A 35 3.66 15.77 9.09
N VAL A 36 4.75 16.26 8.52
CA VAL A 36 4.71 17.18 7.37
C VAL A 36 5.19 16.44 6.14
N ILE A 37 4.30 16.27 5.18
CA ILE A 37 4.54 15.52 3.94
C ILE A 37 4.39 16.46 2.75
N SER A 38 5.34 16.41 1.83
CA SER A 38 5.26 17.05 0.52
C SER A 38 5.04 16.01 -0.55
N LEU A 39 4.03 16.20 -1.41
CA LEU A 39 3.74 15.34 -2.55
C LEU A 39 3.93 16.08 -3.86
N ASP A 40 4.72 15.52 -4.77
CA ASP A 40 5.03 16.11 -6.07
C ASP A 40 3.79 16.25 -6.96
N ALA A 41 2.89 15.27 -6.87
CA ALA A 41 1.60 15.27 -7.58
C ALA A 41 0.70 16.46 -7.22
N PHE A 42 0.91 17.11 -6.05
CA PHE A 42 0.09 18.22 -5.60
C PHE A 42 0.42 19.54 -6.28
N ASN A 43 1.44 19.57 -7.12
CA ASN A 43 1.66 20.70 -8.04
C ASN A 43 0.49 20.84 -9.04
N ASP A 44 -0.20 19.73 -9.35
CA ASP A 44 -1.42 19.71 -10.15
C ASP A 44 -2.69 19.88 -9.29
N ASN A 45 -3.63 20.72 -9.76
CA ASN A 45 -4.90 20.96 -9.04
C ASN A 45 -5.83 19.75 -9.04
N ARG A 46 -5.82 18.96 -10.09
CA ARG A 46 -6.70 17.80 -10.23
C ARG A 46 -6.28 16.74 -9.22
N SER A 47 -5.00 16.42 -9.18
CA SER A 47 -4.43 15.43 -8.24
C SER A 47 -4.65 15.85 -6.79
N PHE A 48 -4.51 17.12 -6.46
CA PHE A 48 -4.79 17.65 -5.13
C PHE A 48 -6.27 17.50 -4.75
N ASN A 49 -7.19 17.87 -5.64
CA ASN A 49 -8.63 17.77 -5.38
C ASN A 49 -9.08 16.30 -5.25
N ASP A 50 -8.56 15.42 -6.09
CA ASP A 50 -8.84 13.98 -6.01
C ASP A 50 -8.38 13.41 -4.66
N PHE A 51 -7.20 13.80 -4.20
CA PHE A 51 -6.71 13.41 -2.88
C PHE A 51 -7.64 13.92 -1.76
N VAL A 52 -8.03 15.20 -1.80
CA VAL A 52 -8.93 15.78 -0.78
C VAL A 52 -10.28 15.05 -0.76
N ASN A 53 -10.81 14.67 -1.91
CA ASN A 53 -12.07 13.93 -2.02
C ASN A 53 -11.97 12.48 -1.50
N ARG A 54 -10.77 11.91 -1.49
CA ARG A 54 -10.51 10.52 -1.07
C ARG A 54 -9.74 10.42 0.26
N GLN A 55 -9.75 11.46 1.08
CA GLN A 55 -8.97 11.53 2.32
C GLN A 55 -9.18 10.33 3.27
N SER A 56 -10.39 9.79 3.34
CA SER A 56 -10.70 8.63 4.18
C SER A 56 -9.94 7.36 3.75
N GLN A 57 -9.76 7.17 2.45
CA GLN A 57 -8.98 6.05 1.90
C GLN A 57 -7.49 6.24 2.19
N TYR A 58 -6.97 7.45 1.93
CA TYR A 58 -5.56 7.76 2.21
C TYR A 58 -5.22 7.71 3.69
N LYS A 59 -6.18 8.01 4.56
CA LYS A 59 -6.01 7.86 6.01
C LYS A 59 -5.66 6.41 6.39
N GLN A 60 -6.37 5.43 5.85
CA GLN A 60 -6.07 4.02 6.05
C GLN A 60 -4.69 3.64 5.50
N ILE A 61 -4.37 4.07 4.28
CA ILE A 61 -3.08 3.80 3.64
C ILE A 61 -1.92 4.34 4.47
N LEU A 62 -2.01 5.58 4.93
CA LEU A 62 -0.99 6.20 5.76
C LEU A 62 -0.78 5.47 7.08
N LEU A 63 -1.86 5.05 7.72
CA LEU A 63 -1.81 4.28 8.95
C LEU A 63 -1.13 2.93 8.75
N GLN A 64 -1.48 2.23 7.67
CA GLN A 64 -0.89 0.94 7.32
C GLN A 64 0.59 1.06 6.99
N TYR A 65 0.97 2.07 6.21
CA TYR A 65 2.36 2.30 5.84
C TYR A 65 3.25 2.42 7.08
N PHE A 66 2.78 3.09 8.14
CA PHE A 66 3.52 3.22 9.38
C PHE A 66 3.54 1.91 10.19
N SER A 67 2.47 1.12 10.19
CA SER A 67 2.41 -0.13 10.95
C SER A 67 3.22 -1.26 10.31
N GLU A 68 3.32 -1.27 8.97
CA GLU A 68 4.02 -2.32 8.23
C GLU A 68 5.51 -2.07 8.04
N SER A 69 5.99 -0.88 8.35
CA SER A 69 7.42 -0.56 8.23
C SER A 69 8.31 -1.51 9.02
N GLY A 70 7.70 -2.39 9.87
CA GLY A 70 8.41 -3.37 10.70
C GLY A 70 9.39 -2.72 11.69
N ILE A 71 9.32 -1.40 11.76
CA ILE A 71 10.18 -0.61 12.63
C ILE A 71 9.48 -0.59 13.99
N LYS A 72 9.94 -1.44 14.90
CA LYS A 72 9.48 -1.48 16.30
C LYS A 72 9.34 -0.09 16.93
N SER A 73 10.19 0.84 16.54
CA SER A 73 10.14 2.23 17.01
C SER A 73 8.90 3.00 16.56
N ILE A 74 8.25 2.61 15.47
CA ILE A 74 7.00 3.26 15.00
C ILE A 74 5.81 2.75 15.78
N GLU A 75 5.72 1.44 16.04
CA GLU A 75 4.67 0.89 16.91
C GLU A 75 4.75 1.50 18.30
N GLU A 76 5.95 1.59 18.88
CA GLU A 76 6.20 2.26 20.16
C GLU A 76 5.80 3.74 20.14
N LEU A 77 6.01 4.42 19.01
CA LEU A 77 5.63 5.82 18.82
C LEU A 77 4.11 5.99 18.75
N LEU A 78 3.41 5.16 17.99
CA LEU A 78 1.96 5.17 17.88
C LEU A 78 1.31 4.84 19.23
N GLN A 79 1.83 3.84 19.95
CA GLN A 79 1.37 3.51 21.28
C GLN A 79 1.57 4.69 22.27
N LEU A 80 2.71 5.37 22.18
CA LEU A 80 2.98 6.54 23.01
C LEU A 80 1.99 7.69 22.75
N ILE A 81 1.58 7.91 21.49
CA ILE A 81 0.55 8.91 21.15
C ILE A 81 -0.79 8.51 21.79
N VAL A 82 -1.14 7.22 21.72
CA VAL A 82 -2.36 6.69 22.35
C VAL A 82 -2.33 6.89 23.86
N ASP A 83 -1.23 6.56 24.52
CA ASP A 83 -1.07 6.66 25.98
C ASP A 83 -1.13 8.12 26.49
N LEU A 84 -0.75 9.07 25.63
CA LEU A 84 -0.84 10.51 25.93
C LEU A 84 -2.20 11.14 25.58
N ASP A 85 -3.17 10.34 25.16
CA ASP A 85 -4.47 10.79 24.62
C ASP A 85 -4.32 11.79 23.46
N GLY A 86 -3.27 11.59 22.66
CA GLY A 86 -2.92 12.45 21.54
C GLY A 86 -3.54 11.96 20.22
N GLN A 87 -3.26 12.72 19.17
CA GLN A 87 -3.68 12.44 17.80
C GLN A 87 -2.46 12.40 16.89
N LEU A 88 -2.57 11.63 15.79
CA LEU A 88 -1.61 11.68 14.69
C LEU A 88 -2.20 12.55 13.58
N ILE A 89 -1.48 13.61 13.19
CA ILE A 89 -1.92 14.59 12.21
C ILE A 89 -0.93 14.57 11.05
N TYR A 90 -1.44 14.28 9.86
CA TYR A 90 -0.68 14.46 8.63
C TYR A 90 -1.01 15.83 8.04
N THR A 91 -0.01 16.68 7.88
CA THR A 91 -0.09 17.90 7.09
C THR A 91 0.55 17.60 5.74
N ILE A 92 -0.27 17.51 4.70
CA ILE A 92 0.15 17.09 3.36
C ILE A 92 -0.03 18.26 2.40
N GLY A 93 1.00 18.59 1.63
CA GLY A 93 0.96 19.73 0.74
C GLY A 93 1.83 19.58 -0.50
N SER A 94 1.77 20.60 -1.38
CA SER A 94 2.69 20.77 -2.49
C SER A 94 4.07 21.22 -1.99
N PHE A 95 5.10 20.98 -2.78
CA PHE A 95 6.47 21.39 -2.43
C PHE A 95 6.60 22.90 -2.22
N ASP A 96 5.90 23.71 -3.02
CA ASP A 96 5.87 25.16 -2.93
C ASP A 96 4.98 25.70 -1.80
N GLY A 97 4.27 24.84 -1.10
CA GLY A 97 3.36 25.17 0.00
C GLY A 97 2.06 25.87 -0.42
N SER A 98 1.80 26.00 -1.74
CA SER A 98 0.59 26.66 -2.26
C SER A 98 -0.69 25.88 -1.97
N LYS A 99 -0.59 24.57 -1.82
CA LYS A 99 -1.68 23.66 -1.50
C LYS A 99 -1.36 22.88 -0.23
N ARG A 100 -2.33 22.78 0.64
CA ARG A 100 -2.17 22.07 1.91
C ARG A 100 -3.50 21.51 2.40
N THR A 101 -3.46 20.30 2.92
CA THR A 101 -4.59 19.66 3.59
C THR A 101 -4.12 18.92 4.83
N LYS A 102 -5.06 18.52 5.67
CA LYS A 102 -4.76 17.77 6.90
C LYS A 102 -5.59 16.50 6.95
N ILE A 103 -4.96 15.41 7.34
CA ILE A 103 -5.64 14.18 7.74
C ILE A 103 -5.40 14.00 9.23
N VAL A 104 -6.47 13.88 10.00
CA VAL A 104 -6.40 13.68 11.44
C VAL A 104 -6.81 12.25 11.77
N VAL A 105 -5.92 11.54 12.44
CA VAL A 105 -6.20 10.24 13.04
C VAL A 105 -6.39 10.44 14.54
N ARG A 106 -7.62 10.26 14.99
CA ARG A 106 -7.97 10.46 16.40
C ARG A 106 -7.42 9.33 17.26
N ASN A 107 -7.34 9.57 18.55
CA ASN A 107 -6.84 8.60 19.53
C ASN A 107 -7.60 7.27 19.47
N ASP A 108 -8.93 7.32 19.42
CA ASP A 108 -9.79 6.13 19.32
C ASP A 108 -9.53 5.31 18.05
N GLU A 109 -9.28 5.98 16.93
CA GLU A 109 -8.94 5.34 15.65
C GLU A 109 -7.55 4.72 15.69
N LEU A 110 -6.55 5.40 16.29
CA LEU A 110 -5.20 4.85 16.49
C LEU A 110 -5.24 3.59 17.35
N LYS A 111 -5.95 3.66 18.47
CA LYS A 111 -6.09 2.53 19.39
C LYS A 111 -6.75 1.33 18.70
N GLN A 112 -7.86 1.55 18.02
CA GLN A 112 -8.54 0.50 17.27
C GLN A 112 -7.63 -0.14 16.24
N MET A 113 -6.84 0.64 15.53
CA MET A 113 -5.90 0.15 14.53
C MET A 113 -4.80 -0.69 15.19
N ILE A 114 -4.16 -0.21 16.24
CA ILE A 114 -3.12 -0.96 16.97
C ILE A 114 -3.67 -2.30 17.45
N ASP A 115 -4.87 -2.29 18.08
CA ASP A 115 -5.53 -3.49 18.55
C ASP A 115 -5.83 -4.47 17.38
N GLN A 116 -6.30 -3.96 16.25
CA GLN A 116 -6.53 -4.78 15.05
C GLN A 116 -5.23 -5.40 14.53
N PHE A 117 -4.15 -4.63 14.43
CA PHE A 117 -2.86 -5.14 13.96
C PHE A 117 -2.30 -6.24 14.85
N HIS A 118 -2.44 -6.12 16.17
CA HIS A 118 -1.99 -7.15 17.12
C HIS A 118 -2.76 -8.46 16.98
N THR A 119 -4.00 -8.42 16.50
CA THR A 119 -4.85 -9.61 16.32
C THR A 119 -4.75 -10.21 14.91
N MET A 120 -4.24 -9.46 13.93
CA MET A 120 -4.10 -9.92 12.55
C MET A 120 -2.91 -10.86 12.37
N THR A 121 -3.09 -11.90 11.56
CA THR A 121 -1.97 -12.69 11.03
C THR A 121 -1.15 -11.85 10.05
N GLU A 122 0.08 -12.27 9.77
CA GLU A 122 0.91 -11.62 8.74
C GLU A 122 0.18 -11.59 7.38
N ASN A 123 -0.48 -12.68 7.02
CA ASN A 123 -1.25 -12.78 5.79
C ASN A 123 -2.39 -11.74 5.73
N GLN A 124 -3.13 -11.57 6.82
CA GLN A 124 -4.21 -10.57 6.88
C GLN A 124 -3.67 -9.14 6.75
N ARG A 125 -2.53 -8.83 7.36
CA ARG A 125 -1.87 -7.52 7.23
C ARG A 125 -1.42 -7.27 5.79
N LEU A 126 -0.82 -8.26 5.13
CA LEU A 126 -0.41 -8.15 3.72
C LEU A 126 -1.59 -7.95 2.79
N LEU A 127 -2.70 -8.70 3.00
CA LEU A 127 -3.93 -8.51 2.21
C LEU A 127 -4.49 -7.10 2.38
N LEU A 128 -4.56 -6.61 3.61
CA LEU A 128 -5.03 -5.26 3.89
C LEU A 128 -4.14 -4.20 3.22
N TYR A 129 -2.82 -4.39 3.24
CA TYR A 129 -1.86 -3.54 2.57
C TYR A 129 -2.06 -3.52 1.04
N LEU A 130 -2.21 -4.69 0.42
CA LEU A 130 -2.51 -4.79 -1.02
C LEU A 130 -3.82 -4.08 -1.37
N GLU A 131 -4.88 -4.30 -0.58
CA GLU A 131 -6.16 -3.63 -0.78
C GLU A 131 -6.05 -2.11 -0.77
N SER A 132 -5.22 -1.56 0.11
CA SER A 132 -5.04 -0.12 0.26
C SER A 132 -4.20 0.51 -0.85
N ASN A 133 -3.38 -0.29 -1.53
CA ASN A 133 -2.42 0.18 -2.54
C ASN A 133 -2.84 -0.15 -3.98
N LYS A 134 -4.12 -0.47 -4.23
CA LYS A 134 -4.64 -0.66 -5.57
C LYS A 134 -4.57 0.64 -6.38
N THR A 135 -4.08 0.54 -7.61
CA THR A 135 -3.91 1.68 -8.53
C THR A 135 -5.07 1.85 -9.50
N LEU A 136 -5.83 0.79 -9.78
CA LEU A 136 -6.99 0.87 -10.66
C LEU A 136 -8.13 1.61 -9.97
N ASP A 137 -8.57 2.71 -10.59
CA ASP A 137 -9.65 3.57 -10.08
C ASP A 137 -10.99 2.84 -9.95
N GLU A 138 -11.24 1.87 -10.84
CA GLU A 138 -12.44 1.05 -10.87
C GLU A 138 -12.20 -0.28 -10.18
N ASN A 139 -11.75 -0.29 -8.96
CA ASN A 139 -11.39 -1.45 -8.14
C ASN A 139 -12.44 -2.58 -8.06
N THR A 140 -13.23 -2.72 -9.09
CA THR A 140 -14.26 -3.73 -9.24
C THR A 140 -13.69 -4.92 -10.00
N LEU A 141 -13.19 -5.89 -9.26
CA LEU A 141 -12.95 -7.20 -9.85
C LEU A 141 -14.31 -7.87 -10.14
N PRO A 142 -14.45 -8.60 -11.24
CA PRO A 142 -13.42 -8.92 -12.24
C PRO A 142 -13.17 -7.80 -13.26
N VAL A 143 -11.91 -7.66 -13.68
CA VAL A 143 -11.48 -6.73 -14.75
C VAL A 143 -11.15 -7.52 -16.01
N GLU A 144 -11.77 -7.20 -17.14
CA GLU A 144 -11.43 -7.81 -18.43
C GLU A 144 -10.16 -7.13 -18.99
N LEU A 145 -9.10 -7.91 -19.15
CA LEU A 145 -7.79 -7.44 -19.58
C LEU A 145 -7.65 -7.47 -21.12
N LYS A 146 -8.19 -8.52 -21.69
CA LYS A 146 -8.38 -8.73 -23.12
C LYS A 146 -9.54 -9.69 -23.31
N PRO A 147 -10.10 -9.79 -24.53
CA PRO A 147 -11.23 -10.70 -24.78
C PRO A 147 -10.95 -12.13 -24.30
N GLY A 148 -11.79 -12.61 -23.39
CA GLY A 148 -11.69 -13.96 -22.81
C GLY A 148 -10.66 -14.13 -21.67
N VAL A 149 -10.03 -13.06 -21.19
CA VAL A 149 -9.10 -13.07 -20.05
C VAL A 149 -9.54 -12.06 -19.02
N LYS A 150 -9.91 -12.49 -17.82
CA LYS A 150 -10.37 -11.64 -16.73
C LYS A 150 -9.51 -11.83 -15.50
N LEU A 151 -9.01 -10.73 -14.91
CA LEU A 151 -8.46 -10.74 -13.56
C LEU A 151 -9.63 -10.80 -12.59
N THR A 152 -9.72 -11.86 -11.79
CA THR A 152 -10.85 -12.09 -10.86
C THR A 152 -10.48 -11.76 -9.42
N GLY A 153 -9.20 -11.77 -9.09
CA GLY A 153 -8.75 -11.50 -7.73
C GLY A 153 -7.28 -11.76 -7.52
N TYR A 154 -6.93 -11.83 -6.25
CA TYR A 154 -5.63 -12.28 -5.80
C TYR A 154 -5.77 -12.99 -4.44
N THR A 155 -4.88 -13.94 -4.17
CA THR A 155 -4.84 -14.68 -2.91
C THR A 155 -3.42 -14.81 -2.39
N LEU A 156 -3.26 -14.77 -1.07
CA LEU A 156 -2.00 -15.06 -0.39
C LEU A 156 -2.06 -16.47 0.20
N ASP A 157 -1.11 -17.30 -0.21
CA ASP A 157 -0.83 -18.60 0.40
C ASP A 157 0.30 -18.44 1.40
N GLU A 158 -0.03 -18.33 2.67
CA GLU A 158 0.94 -18.11 3.75
C GLU A 158 1.85 -19.32 3.94
N ALA A 159 1.31 -20.54 3.79
CA ALA A 159 2.07 -21.77 3.98
C ALA A 159 3.19 -21.93 2.94
N ASN A 160 2.91 -21.56 1.70
CA ASN A 160 3.85 -21.64 0.58
C ASN A 160 4.50 -20.28 0.26
N LYS A 161 4.22 -19.23 1.02
CA LYS A 161 4.73 -17.88 0.78
C LYS A 161 4.53 -17.42 -0.66
N THR A 162 3.30 -17.53 -1.17
CA THR A 162 2.99 -17.21 -2.57
C THR A 162 1.80 -16.25 -2.66
N LEU A 163 1.97 -15.17 -3.43
CA LEU A 163 0.88 -14.31 -3.88
C LEU A 163 0.44 -14.80 -5.26
N PHE A 164 -0.82 -15.19 -5.38
CA PHE A 164 -1.43 -15.55 -6.66
C PHE A 164 -2.31 -14.42 -7.17
N PHE A 165 -2.12 -14.05 -8.45
CA PHE A 165 -3.13 -13.32 -9.21
C PHE A 165 -4.04 -14.34 -9.89
N GLU A 166 -5.35 -14.21 -9.68
CA GLU A 166 -6.36 -15.17 -10.13
C GLU A 166 -7.02 -14.67 -11.42
N TYR A 167 -7.05 -15.52 -12.43
CA TYR A 167 -7.63 -15.17 -13.73
C TYR A 167 -8.61 -16.22 -14.19
N ASP A 168 -9.70 -15.79 -14.82
CA ASP A 168 -10.61 -16.63 -15.59
C ASP A 168 -10.27 -16.51 -17.08
N LEU A 169 -10.15 -17.66 -17.76
CA LEU A 169 -9.94 -17.78 -19.19
C LEU A 169 -11.08 -18.54 -19.85
N ASP A 170 -11.65 -17.98 -20.91
CA ASP A 170 -12.72 -18.64 -21.69
C ASP A 170 -12.24 -19.89 -22.43
N SER A 171 -10.95 -19.93 -22.82
CA SER A 171 -10.30 -21.07 -23.47
C SER A 171 -8.80 -21.07 -23.22
N MET A 172 -8.15 -22.21 -23.47
CA MET A 172 -6.69 -22.29 -23.50
C MET A 172 -6.15 -21.38 -24.59
N CYS A 173 -5.14 -20.60 -24.24
CA CYS A 173 -4.40 -19.79 -25.20
C CYS A 173 -3.32 -20.65 -25.85
N ASP A 174 -3.34 -20.76 -27.18
CA ASP A 174 -2.32 -21.50 -27.94
C ASP A 174 -0.93 -20.85 -27.88
N LYS A 175 -0.89 -19.57 -27.47
CA LYS A 175 0.31 -18.76 -27.36
C LYS A 175 0.57 -18.37 -25.90
N GLN A 176 1.13 -19.30 -25.16
CA GLN A 176 1.40 -19.13 -23.73
C GLN A 176 2.35 -17.97 -23.42
N ASP A 177 3.35 -17.73 -24.28
CA ASP A 177 4.31 -16.63 -24.08
C ASP A 177 3.64 -15.26 -24.22
N GLU A 178 2.81 -15.07 -25.27
CA GLU A 178 2.06 -13.82 -25.45
C GLU A 178 1.05 -13.58 -24.30
N LEU A 179 0.47 -14.65 -23.74
CA LEU A 179 -0.39 -14.55 -22.57
C LEU A 179 0.43 -14.14 -21.36
N LYS A 180 1.60 -14.75 -21.14
CA LYS A 180 2.48 -14.46 -20.01
C LYS A 180 2.90 -12.99 -20.00
N ASP A 181 3.32 -12.44 -21.15
CA ASP A 181 3.71 -11.03 -21.25
C ASP A 181 2.58 -10.10 -20.80
N VAL A 182 1.34 -10.36 -21.22
CA VAL A 182 0.17 -9.59 -20.77
C VAL A 182 -0.06 -9.74 -19.27
N LEU A 183 0.04 -10.93 -18.72
CA LEU A 183 -0.19 -11.18 -17.30
C LEU A 183 0.90 -10.54 -16.42
N ASP A 184 2.14 -10.50 -16.90
CA ASP A 184 3.25 -9.90 -16.15
C ASP A 184 3.15 -8.36 -16.04
N GLU A 185 2.45 -7.69 -16.96
CA GLU A 185 2.19 -6.24 -16.89
C GLU A 185 1.14 -5.88 -15.83
N ILE A 186 0.18 -6.78 -15.57
CA ILE A 186 -1.00 -6.52 -14.75
C ILE A 186 -0.66 -6.17 -13.29
N PRO A 187 0.18 -6.94 -12.58
CA PRO A 187 0.48 -6.63 -11.19
C PRO A 187 1.01 -5.21 -11.00
N THR A 188 1.86 -4.73 -11.93
CA THR A 188 2.44 -3.38 -11.86
C THR A 188 1.43 -2.28 -12.21
N GLN A 189 0.39 -2.61 -12.96
CA GLN A 189 -0.72 -1.70 -13.24
C GLN A 189 -1.77 -1.68 -12.12
N TYR A 190 -1.98 -2.83 -11.47
CA TYR A 190 -3.01 -3.01 -10.46
C TYR A 190 -2.58 -2.55 -9.07
N PHE A 191 -1.32 -2.71 -8.72
CA PHE A 191 -0.76 -2.29 -7.44
C PHE A 191 0.32 -1.24 -7.59
N ILE A 192 0.49 -0.41 -6.57
CA ILE A 192 1.64 0.46 -6.45
C ILE A 192 2.91 -0.42 -6.41
N PRO A 193 3.95 -0.11 -7.21
CA PRO A 193 5.17 -0.94 -7.29
C PRO A 193 5.78 -1.31 -5.94
N ASN A 194 5.69 -0.41 -4.95
CA ASN A 194 6.20 -0.64 -3.61
C ASN A 194 5.46 -1.75 -2.84
N SER A 195 4.15 -1.96 -3.10
CA SER A 195 3.42 -3.05 -2.44
C SER A 195 3.90 -4.41 -2.91
N LEU A 196 4.23 -4.53 -4.19
CA LEU A 196 4.84 -5.76 -4.73
C LEU A 196 6.26 -5.95 -4.21
N SER A 197 7.05 -4.86 -4.08
CA SER A 197 8.37 -4.92 -3.46
C SER A 197 8.30 -5.38 -2.01
N THR A 198 7.32 -4.92 -1.24
CA THR A 198 7.10 -5.36 0.14
C THR A 198 6.77 -6.85 0.20
N ILE A 199 5.90 -7.35 -0.66
CA ILE A 199 5.59 -8.78 -0.78
C ILE A 199 6.85 -9.58 -1.07
N TYR A 200 7.65 -9.13 -2.04
CA TYR A 200 8.90 -9.79 -2.41
C TYR A 200 9.94 -9.78 -1.28
N MET A 201 10.12 -8.65 -0.58
CA MET A 201 11.05 -8.55 0.56
C MET A 201 10.65 -9.46 1.72
N LYS A 202 9.37 -9.80 1.87
CA LYS A 202 8.88 -10.80 2.82
C LYS A 202 9.01 -12.23 2.32
N SER A 203 9.77 -12.45 1.24
CA SER A 203 10.04 -13.74 0.62
C SER A 203 8.81 -14.45 0.05
N TYR A 204 7.81 -13.70 -0.37
CA TYR A 204 6.71 -14.26 -1.15
C TYR A 204 7.09 -14.33 -2.62
N GLU A 205 6.80 -15.47 -3.24
CA GLU A 205 6.80 -15.61 -4.69
C GLU A 205 5.51 -15.02 -5.27
N ILE A 206 5.56 -14.50 -6.49
CA ILE A 206 4.38 -14.01 -7.19
C ILE A 206 4.12 -14.89 -8.40
N LYS A 207 2.88 -15.38 -8.50
CA LYS A 207 2.47 -16.31 -9.56
C LYS A 207 1.11 -15.93 -10.15
N HIS A 208 0.87 -16.35 -11.37
CA HIS A 208 -0.43 -16.27 -12.04
C HIS A 208 -1.13 -17.62 -11.90
N ARG A 209 -2.40 -17.61 -11.47
CA ARG A 209 -3.25 -18.79 -11.40
C ARG A 209 -4.42 -18.63 -12.35
N LEU A 210 -4.50 -19.52 -13.34
CA LEU A 210 -5.39 -19.42 -14.48
C LEU A 210 -6.47 -20.49 -14.38
N HIS A 211 -7.71 -20.08 -14.21
CA HIS A 211 -8.90 -20.95 -14.23
C HIS A 211 -9.46 -21.00 -15.65
N VAL A 212 -9.16 -22.06 -16.36
CA VAL A 212 -9.57 -22.23 -17.75
C VAL A 212 -10.92 -22.94 -17.79
N LYS A 213 -11.88 -22.37 -18.51
CA LYS A 213 -13.22 -22.96 -18.66
C LYS A 213 -13.14 -24.39 -19.20
N GLY A 214 -13.79 -25.33 -18.50
CA GLY A 214 -13.77 -26.74 -18.87
C GLY A 214 -12.58 -27.55 -18.35
N HIS A 215 -11.65 -26.92 -17.62
CA HIS A 215 -10.55 -27.61 -16.93
C HIS A 215 -10.80 -27.64 -15.43
N GLU A 216 -10.61 -28.81 -14.78
CA GLU A 216 -10.83 -28.95 -13.34
C GLU A 216 -9.73 -28.32 -12.50
N LYS A 217 -8.51 -28.27 -13.04
CA LYS A 217 -7.34 -27.74 -12.30
C LYS A 217 -6.85 -26.45 -12.94
N PRO A 218 -6.52 -25.45 -12.12
CA PRO A 218 -5.91 -24.24 -12.64
C PRO A 218 -4.50 -24.50 -13.14
N LEU A 219 -4.07 -23.74 -14.15
CA LEU A 219 -2.67 -23.62 -14.52
C LEU A 219 -1.99 -22.60 -13.63
N VAL A 220 -0.75 -22.88 -13.26
CA VAL A 220 0.07 -21.95 -12.47
C VAL A 220 1.30 -21.59 -13.29
N MET A 221 1.57 -20.30 -13.40
CA MET A 221 2.72 -19.73 -14.10
C MET A 221 3.46 -18.80 -13.14
N ASP A 222 4.80 -18.84 -13.20
CA ASP A 222 5.62 -17.89 -12.45
C ASP A 222 5.52 -16.49 -13.09
N ALA A 223 5.36 -15.46 -12.28
CA ALA A 223 5.46 -14.08 -12.75
C ALA A 223 6.92 -13.73 -13.04
N SER A 224 7.17 -13.04 -14.17
CA SER A 224 8.52 -12.67 -14.61
C SER A 224 8.81 -11.18 -14.52
N PHE A 225 7.95 -10.41 -13.83
CA PHE A 225 8.19 -8.98 -13.72
C PHE A 225 9.35 -8.68 -12.76
N VAL A 226 10.18 -7.75 -13.17
CA VAL A 226 11.28 -7.25 -12.37
C VAL A 226 10.72 -6.28 -11.34
N VAL A 227 10.74 -6.69 -10.08
CA VAL A 227 10.55 -5.73 -8.99
C VAL A 227 11.79 -4.85 -8.97
N TYR A 228 11.69 -3.64 -9.50
CA TYR A 228 12.76 -2.66 -9.34
C TYR A 228 12.83 -2.35 -7.86
N SER A 229 13.79 -2.96 -7.16
CA SER A 229 14.23 -2.46 -5.87
C SER A 229 14.79 -1.06 -6.14
N ALA A 230 14.05 -0.04 -5.78
CA ALA A 230 14.62 1.28 -5.66
C ALA A 230 15.71 1.19 -4.59
N ILE A 231 16.97 1.27 -5.04
CA ILE A 231 18.15 1.45 -4.21
C ILE A 231 18.07 2.83 -3.58
#